data_328e6a5caa5bd679de4d5ea18901535d
#
_entry.id   328e6a5caa5bd679de4d5ea18901535d
#
_cell.length_a   1.000
_cell.length_b   1.000
_cell.length_c   1.000
_cell.angle_alpha   90.00
_cell.angle_beta   90.00
_cell.angle_gamma   90.00
#
_symmetry.space_group_name_H-M   'P 1'
#
loop_
_entity.id
_entity.type
_entity.pdbx_description
1 polymer ?
#
loop_
_entity_poly.entity_id
_entity_poly.type
_entity_poly.pdbx_seq_one_letter_code
_entity_poly.pdbx_strand_id
1 'polypeptide(L)'
;RVRDLGVTVPLIGFPRGSAALAERYASECDVQAVALDTACPLAVGQRVQAIKPIQGALDPLLLRAGGAALDRRVDQLVEAWGAGPWIFNLGHGILPDVPIAHVEQVLKRIGAQ
;
A
#
# COMPACT_ATOMS: atom_id res chain seq x y z
N ARG A 1 16.02 4.37 16.00
CA ARG A 1 17.23 5.18 15.71
C ARG A 1 16.91 6.49 14.99
N VAL A 2 16.01 6.50 14.01
CA VAL A 2 15.62 7.75 13.29
C VAL A 2 15.11 8.80 14.28
N ARG A 3 14.27 8.39 15.24
CA ARG A 3 13.76 9.29 16.29
C ARG A 3 14.88 9.79 17.20
N ASP A 4 15.87 8.97 17.51
CA ASP A 4 17.02 9.36 18.35
C ASP A 4 17.86 10.48 17.70
N LEU A 5 17.75 10.63 16.37
CA LEU A 5 18.38 11.69 15.61
C LEU A 5 17.57 13.00 15.56
N GLY A 6 16.47 13.09 16.34
CA GLY A 6 15.64 14.29 16.44
C GLY A 6 14.55 14.43 15.39
N VAL A 7 14.26 13.37 14.62
CA VAL A 7 13.18 13.39 13.63
C VAL A 7 11.83 13.35 14.33
N THR A 8 10.99 14.37 14.12
CA THR A 8 9.67 14.52 14.76
C THR A 8 8.49 14.40 13.80
N VAL A 9 8.74 14.46 12.48
CA VAL A 9 7.69 14.31 11.47
C VAL A 9 7.08 12.92 11.47
N PRO A 10 5.81 12.76 10.99
CA PRO A 10 5.24 11.43 10.79
C PRO A 10 6.11 10.58 9.86
N LEU A 11 6.23 9.30 10.19
CA LEU A 11 7.00 8.33 9.41
C LEU A 11 6.08 7.25 8.86
N ILE A 12 6.27 6.92 7.59
CA ILE A 12 5.68 5.72 6.98
C ILE A 12 6.80 4.68 6.88
N GLY A 13 6.68 3.59 7.62
CA GLY A 13 7.65 2.51 7.60
C GLY A 13 7.33 1.49 6.52
N PHE A 14 8.36 0.97 5.84
CA PHE A 14 8.19 -0.04 4.78
C PHE A 14 9.00 -1.31 5.08
N PRO A 15 8.41 -2.29 5.79
CA PRO A 15 9.06 -3.57 6.04
C PRO A 15 8.96 -4.49 4.81
N ARG A 16 9.68 -4.15 3.75
CA ARG A 16 9.66 -4.87 2.48
C ARG A 16 9.94 -6.37 2.66
N GLY A 17 9.14 -7.23 2.02
CA GLY A 17 9.31 -8.68 2.07
C GLY A 17 8.97 -9.32 3.41
N SER A 18 8.40 -8.57 4.34
CA SER A 18 8.18 -9.00 5.72
C SER A 18 6.69 -9.09 6.08
N ALA A 19 5.84 -9.55 5.15
CA ALA A 19 4.40 -9.64 5.40
C ALA A 19 4.07 -10.44 6.68
N ALA A 20 4.81 -11.51 6.97
CA ALA A 20 4.63 -12.31 8.18
C ALA A 20 4.94 -11.55 9.48
N LEU A 21 5.69 -10.46 9.40
CA LEU A 21 6.08 -9.63 10.54
C LEU A 21 5.38 -8.26 10.55
N ALA A 22 4.49 -8.01 9.59
CA ALA A 22 3.90 -6.69 9.38
C ALA A 22 3.09 -6.21 10.60
N GLU A 23 2.33 -7.10 11.22
CA GLU A 23 1.56 -6.79 12.44
C GLU A 23 2.48 -6.44 13.61
N ARG A 24 3.52 -7.23 13.81
CA ARG A 24 4.52 -6.97 14.85
C ARG A 24 5.26 -5.66 14.59
N TYR A 25 5.64 -5.42 13.34
CA TYR A 25 6.26 -4.15 12.92
C TYR A 25 5.36 -2.96 13.25
N ALA A 26 4.07 -3.06 12.92
CA ALA A 26 3.09 -2.00 13.19
C ALA A 26 2.93 -1.75 14.70
N SER A 27 2.99 -2.80 15.53
CA SER A 27 2.83 -2.70 16.98
C SER A 27 4.08 -2.16 17.69
N GLU A 28 5.26 -2.55 17.24
CA GLU A 28 6.50 -2.33 17.99
C GLU A 28 7.35 -1.15 17.46
N CYS A 29 7.18 -0.77 16.17
CA CYS A 29 8.00 0.30 15.60
C CYS A 29 7.33 1.68 15.76
N ASP A 30 8.15 2.68 16.02
CA ASP A 30 7.71 4.08 16.12
C ASP A 30 7.53 4.71 14.76
N VAL A 31 6.47 4.27 14.07
CA VAL A 31 6.01 4.81 12.79
C VAL A 31 4.52 5.13 12.86
N GLN A 32 4.06 6.08 12.09
CA GLN A 32 2.66 6.51 12.11
C GLN A 32 1.80 5.78 11.08
N ALA A 33 2.42 5.19 10.06
CA ALA A 33 1.75 4.33 9.09
C ALA A 33 2.73 3.25 8.61
N VAL A 34 2.18 2.16 8.04
CA VAL A 34 2.94 1.03 7.52
C VAL A 34 2.64 0.86 6.04
N ALA A 35 3.68 0.96 5.21
CA ALA A 35 3.57 0.61 3.81
C ALA A 35 3.72 -0.91 3.63
N LEU A 36 2.83 -1.48 2.84
CA LEU A 36 2.76 -2.91 2.55
C LEU A 36 3.23 -3.15 1.13
N ASP A 37 3.98 -4.22 0.93
CA ASP A 37 4.42 -4.61 -0.41
C ASP A 37 3.35 -5.40 -1.18
N THR A 38 3.64 -5.63 -2.46
CA THR A 38 2.75 -6.35 -3.38
C THR A 38 2.38 -7.75 -2.91
N ALA A 39 3.27 -8.42 -2.19
CA ALA A 39 3.08 -9.79 -1.73
C ALA A 39 2.25 -9.89 -0.44
N CYS A 40 1.90 -8.77 0.18
CA CYS A 40 1.15 -8.78 1.43
C CYS A 40 -0.29 -9.28 1.19
N PRO A 41 -0.73 -10.38 1.86
CA PRO A 41 -2.10 -10.84 1.76
C PRO A 41 -3.09 -9.78 2.26
N LEU A 42 -4.27 -9.70 1.64
CA LEU A 42 -5.29 -8.73 2.02
C LEU A 42 -5.69 -8.82 3.50
N ALA A 43 -5.82 -10.05 4.01
CA ALA A 43 -6.16 -10.28 5.42
C ALA A 43 -5.07 -9.79 6.39
N VAL A 44 -3.81 -9.92 6.01
CA VAL A 44 -2.70 -9.36 6.80
C VAL A 44 -2.78 -7.84 6.81
N GLY A 45 -3.02 -7.23 5.66
CA GLY A 45 -3.22 -5.78 5.56
C GLY A 45 -4.36 -5.28 6.44
N GLN A 46 -5.48 -5.99 6.50
CA GLN A 46 -6.60 -5.65 7.38
C GLN A 46 -6.19 -5.68 8.87
N ARG A 47 -5.41 -6.68 9.28
CA ARG A 47 -4.93 -6.77 10.68
C ARG A 47 -3.94 -5.66 11.01
N VAL A 48 -3.05 -5.32 10.08
CA VAL A 48 -2.14 -4.17 10.23
C VAL A 48 -2.92 -2.86 10.31
N GLN A 49 -3.95 -2.70 9.46
CA GLN A 49 -4.81 -1.52 9.43
C GLN A 49 -5.56 -1.30 10.75
N ALA A 50 -5.89 -2.37 11.47
CA ALA A 50 -6.48 -2.28 12.80
C ALA A 50 -5.51 -1.69 13.85
N ILE A 51 -4.21 -1.68 13.57
CA ILE A 51 -3.17 -1.15 14.46
C ILE A 51 -2.77 0.26 14.04
N LYS A 52 -2.47 0.46 12.76
CA LYS A 52 -2.02 1.74 12.18
C LYS A 52 -2.52 1.89 10.74
N PRO A 53 -2.64 3.13 10.23
CA PRO A 53 -2.90 3.36 8.81
C PRO A 53 -1.92 2.59 7.93
N ILE A 54 -2.42 2.07 6.82
CA ILE A 54 -1.60 1.33 5.84
C ILE A 54 -1.46 2.11 4.54
N GLN A 55 -0.42 1.80 3.79
CA GLN A 55 -0.19 2.30 2.43
C GLN A 55 0.16 1.12 1.52
N GLY A 56 -0.30 1.17 0.28
CA GLY A 56 0.04 0.15 -0.73
C GLY A 56 -1.24 -0.52 -1.25
N ALA A 57 -1.22 -1.68 -1.82
CA ALA A 57 -0.06 -2.51 -2.23
C ALA A 57 -0.32 -3.03 -3.64
N LEU A 58 -0.76 -2.11 -4.53
CA LEU A 58 -1.02 -2.49 -5.92
C LEU A 58 0.29 -2.92 -6.61
N ASP A 59 0.22 -4.05 -7.31
CA ASP A 59 1.35 -4.56 -8.07
C ASP A 59 1.69 -3.65 -9.26
N PRO A 60 2.91 -3.11 -9.34
CA PRO A 60 3.34 -2.34 -10.49
C PRO A 60 3.27 -3.11 -11.82
N LEU A 61 3.39 -4.43 -11.80
CA LEU A 61 3.24 -5.27 -12.99
C LEU A 61 1.81 -5.30 -13.49
N LEU A 62 0.82 -5.31 -12.59
CA LEU A 62 -0.59 -5.19 -12.97
C LEU A 62 -0.88 -3.80 -13.53
N LEU A 63 -0.30 -2.76 -12.95
CA LEU A 63 -0.42 -1.41 -13.48
C LEU A 63 0.12 -1.34 -14.92
N ARG A 64 1.27 -1.97 -15.17
CA ARG A 64 1.84 -2.05 -16.52
C ARG A 64 0.95 -2.83 -17.49
N ALA A 65 0.36 -3.94 -17.04
CA ALA A 65 -0.52 -4.76 -17.86
C ALA A 65 -1.84 -4.07 -18.21
N GLY A 66 -2.40 -3.31 -17.27
CA GLY A 66 -3.69 -2.63 -17.47
C GLY A 66 -4.88 -3.58 -17.60
N GLY A 67 -5.95 -3.11 -18.19
CA GLY A 67 -7.12 -3.92 -18.54
C GLY A 67 -7.93 -4.44 -17.35
N ALA A 68 -8.70 -5.50 -17.58
CA ALA A 68 -9.62 -6.04 -16.59
C ALA A 68 -8.94 -6.64 -15.36
N ALA A 69 -7.72 -7.17 -15.49
CA ALA A 69 -6.95 -7.70 -14.36
C ALA A 69 -6.54 -6.58 -13.38
N LEU A 70 -6.15 -5.43 -13.91
CA LEU A 70 -5.87 -4.24 -13.11
C LEU A 70 -7.13 -3.78 -12.35
N ASP A 71 -8.26 -3.66 -13.05
CA ASP A 71 -9.53 -3.25 -12.45
C ASP A 71 -9.95 -4.17 -11.31
N ARG A 72 -9.89 -5.49 -11.54
CA ARG A 72 -10.24 -6.48 -10.49
C ARG A 72 -9.36 -6.33 -9.26
N ARG A 73 -8.06 -6.10 -9.43
CA ARG A 73 -7.17 -5.97 -8.29
C ARG A 73 -7.41 -4.67 -7.52
N VAL A 74 -7.65 -3.58 -8.22
CA VAL A 74 -8.03 -2.31 -7.58
C VAL A 74 -9.31 -2.49 -6.76
N ASP A 75 -10.33 -3.14 -7.33
CA ASP A 75 -11.59 -3.41 -6.62
C ASP A 75 -11.37 -4.26 -5.36
N GLN A 76 -10.55 -5.30 -5.44
CA GLN A 76 -10.20 -6.14 -4.28
C GLN A 76 -9.54 -5.33 -3.16
N LEU A 77 -8.63 -4.44 -3.51
CA LEU A 77 -7.94 -3.59 -2.53
C LEU A 77 -8.93 -2.60 -1.89
N VAL A 78 -9.77 -1.95 -2.69
CA VAL A 78 -10.79 -1.01 -2.21
C VAL A 78 -11.79 -1.72 -1.30
N GLU A 79 -12.25 -2.91 -1.69
CA GLU A 79 -13.18 -3.71 -0.87
C GLU A 79 -12.55 -4.11 0.46
N ALA A 80 -11.31 -4.57 0.45
CA ALA A 80 -10.64 -5.06 1.65
C ALA A 80 -10.21 -3.94 2.60
N TRP A 81 -9.75 -2.80 2.09
CA TRP A 81 -9.07 -1.77 2.89
C TRP A 81 -9.74 -0.39 2.83
N GLY A 82 -10.65 -0.16 1.91
CA GLY A 82 -11.21 1.17 1.64
C GLY A 82 -12.07 1.74 2.78
N ALA A 83 -12.60 0.90 3.68
CA ALA A 83 -13.40 1.36 4.82
C ALA A 83 -12.53 1.87 5.99
N GLY A 84 -11.25 1.60 6.01
CA GLY A 84 -10.31 1.98 7.06
C GLY A 84 -9.27 3.00 6.60
N PRO A 85 -8.33 3.38 7.48
CA PRO A 85 -7.29 4.34 7.17
C PRO A 85 -6.27 3.74 6.20
N TRP A 86 -6.34 4.16 4.94
CA TRP A 86 -5.54 3.63 3.85
C TRP A 86 -5.10 4.71 2.87
N ILE A 87 -3.82 4.70 2.55
CA ILE A 87 -3.24 5.51 1.48
C ILE A 87 -3.07 4.58 0.27
N PHE A 88 -3.87 4.79 -0.78
CA PHE A 88 -3.72 4.03 -2.02
C PHE A 88 -2.34 4.30 -2.62
N ASN A 89 -1.60 3.23 -2.90
CA ASN A 89 -0.29 3.31 -3.55
C ASN A 89 0.07 1.96 -4.15
N LEU A 90 1.15 1.94 -4.92
CA LEU A 90 1.79 0.72 -5.37
C LEU A 90 2.54 0.04 -4.22
N GLY A 91 2.74 -1.27 -4.32
CA GLY A 91 3.54 -2.04 -3.36
C GLY A 91 5.05 -1.88 -3.56
N HIS A 92 5.47 -1.39 -4.72
CA HIS A 92 6.85 -1.08 -5.09
C HIS A 92 6.90 0.16 -5.98
N GLY A 93 8.08 0.61 -6.36
CA GLY A 93 8.24 1.72 -7.28
C GLY A 93 7.58 1.46 -8.64
N ILE A 94 7.02 2.51 -9.22
CA ILE A 94 6.43 2.44 -10.56
C ILE A 94 7.50 2.09 -11.60
N LEU A 95 7.13 1.24 -12.55
CA LEU A 95 8.02 0.89 -13.67
C LEU A 95 8.01 2.03 -14.71
N PRO A 96 9.16 2.33 -15.33
CA PRO A 96 9.27 3.47 -16.24
C PRO A 96 8.47 3.32 -17.53
N ASP A 97 8.09 2.11 -17.91
CA ASP A 97 7.33 1.79 -19.12
C ASP A 97 5.81 1.65 -18.89
N VAL A 98 5.31 2.05 -17.73
CA VAL A 98 3.87 2.06 -17.46
C VAL A 98 3.20 3.15 -18.30
N PRO A 99 2.18 2.81 -19.13
CA PRO A 99 1.42 3.81 -19.85
C PRO A 99 0.67 4.75 -18.90
N ILE A 100 0.68 6.04 -19.18
CA ILE A 100 -0.05 7.06 -18.39
C ILE A 100 -1.55 6.71 -18.32
N ALA A 101 -2.11 6.19 -19.41
CA ALA A 101 -3.51 5.77 -19.47
C ALA A 101 -3.88 4.73 -18.40
N HIS A 102 -2.93 3.86 -18.00
CA HIS A 102 -3.18 2.89 -16.94
C HIS A 102 -3.20 3.55 -15.56
N VAL A 103 -2.39 4.57 -15.34
CA VAL A 103 -2.46 5.39 -14.12
C VAL A 103 -3.81 6.09 -14.04
N GLU A 104 -4.26 6.71 -15.14
CA GLU A 104 -5.59 7.34 -15.22
C GLU A 104 -6.71 6.34 -14.97
N GLN A 105 -6.60 5.11 -15.50
CA GLN A 105 -7.55 4.01 -15.26
C GLN A 105 -7.70 3.73 -13.76
N VAL A 106 -6.58 3.61 -13.04
CA VAL A 106 -6.59 3.38 -11.60
C VAL A 106 -7.21 4.56 -10.86
N LEU A 107 -6.80 5.80 -11.18
CA LEU A 107 -7.33 7.00 -10.53
C LEU A 107 -8.85 7.10 -10.67
N LYS A 108 -9.37 6.84 -11.85
CA LYS A 108 -10.82 6.80 -12.08
C LYS A 108 -11.50 5.69 -11.26
N ARG A 109 -10.87 4.51 -11.20
CA ARG A 109 -11.43 3.35 -10.51
C ARG A 109 -11.54 3.54 -9.00
N ILE A 110 -10.56 4.20 -8.39
CA ILE A 110 -10.61 4.52 -6.94
C ILE A 110 -11.43 5.78 -6.62
N GLY A 111 -11.97 6.46 -7.63
CA GLY A 111 -12.73 7.68 -7.46
C GLY A 111 -11.88 8.92 -7.18
N ALA A 112 -10.58 8.89 -7.42
CA ALA A 112 -9.71 10.07 -7.31
C ALA A 112 -9.98 11.05 -8.46
N GLN A 113 -9.95 12.34 -8.14
CA GLN A 113 -10.19 13.42 -9.09
C GLN A 113 -8.99 14.33 -9.23
#